data_d76ecdcb6bbbcc6e7965c96898faffb5
#
_entry.id   d76ecdcb6bbbcc6e7965c96898faffb5
#
_cell.length_a   1.000
_cell.length_b   1.000
_cell.length_c   1.000
_cell.angle_alpha   90.00
_cell.angle_beta   90.00
_cell.angle_gamma   90.00
#
_symmetry.space_group_name_H-M   'P 1'
#
loop_
_entity.id
_entity.type
_entity.pdbx_description
1 polymer ?
#
loop_
_entity_poly.entity_id
_entity_poly.type
_entity_poly.pdbx_seq_one_letter_code
_entity_poly.pdbx_strand_id
1 'polypeptide(L)'
;VSPEVIERNLEQVLQLRGPVGALALVSLLWSAMGAFSVLVVHVNRAWSNAAPRSFLHNRLIALGMIAVLGLLLVLSLTFATVLELLSRLDLPATSLLFLERIGWRLVRDVLPWPTVFLVLLLLYRWVPSTKVRWVEALWGSVVATGGWKIVTDGLTWFIGTGVLRYELVYGSLSAIVVLLTWIYLGGTLVLFGAHLSAAVARQGRRMAATGTALTGDGFGE
;
A
#
# COMPACT_ATOMS: atom_id res chain seq x y z
N VAL A 1 -46.55 4.34 -13.76
CA VAL A 1 -45.92 3.13 -13.18
C VAL A 1 -46.64 2.91 -11.85
N SER A 2 -47.34 1.79 -11.66
CA SER A 2 -48.08 1.54 -10.44
C SER A 2 -47.12 1.33 -9.26
N PRO A 3 -47.46 1.83 -8.05
CA PRO A 3 -46.63 1.67 -6.83
C PRO A 3 -46.23 0.21 -6.57
N GLU A 4 -47.12 -0.72 -6.86
CA GLU A 4 -46.90 -2.16 -6.71
C GLU A 4 -45.75 -2.72 -7.55
N VAL A 5 -45.50 -2.16 -8.75
CA VAL A 5 -44.37 -2.57 -9.59
C VAL A 5 -43.07 -2.09 -9.01
N ILE A 6 -43.06 -0.91 -8.40
CA ILE A 6 -41.88 -0.35 -7.73
C ILE A 6 -41.55 -1.15 -6.48
N GLU A 7 -42.54 -1.46 -5.64
CA GLU A 7 -42.35 -2.27 -4.43
C GLU A 7 -41.83 -3.67 -4.76
N ARG A 8 -42.40 -4.33 -5.74
CA ARG A 8 -41.97 -5.68 -6.16
C ARG A 8 -40.55 -5.70 -6.71
N ASN A 9 -40.17 -4.68 -7.50
CA ASN A 9 -38.78 -4.53 -7.98
C ASN A 9 -37.79 -4.24 -6.85
N LEU A 10 -38.18 -3.40 -5.88
CA LEU A 10 -37.36 -3.11 -4.69
C LEU A 10 -37.16 -4.37 -3.85
N GLU A 11 -38.20 -5.15 -3.58
CA GLU A 11 -38.09 -6.41 -2.84
C GLU A 11 -37.18 -7.42 -3.55
N GLN A 12 -37.29 -7.56 -4.89
CA GLN A 12 -36.38 -8.42 -5.66
C GLN A 12 -34.92 -7.97 -5.58
N VAL A 13 -34.64 -6.67 -5.68
CA VAL A 13 -33.28 -6.14 -5.52
C VAL A 13 -32.77 -6.36 -4.10
N LEU A 14 -33.62 -6.19 -3.09
CA LEU A 14 -33.26 -6.43 -1.71
C LEU A 14 -32.99 -7.91 -1.39
N GLN A 15 -33.75 -8.84 -2.00
CA GLN A 15 -33.51 -10.27 -1.86
C GLN A 15 -32.21 -10.73 -2.53
N LEU A 16 -31.86 -10.13 -3.67
CA LEU A 16 -30.64 -10.45 -4.42
C LEU A 16 -29.38 -9.80 -3.84
N ARG A 17 -29.51 -8.81 -2.94
CA ARG A 17 -28.35 -8.07 -2.38
C ARG A 17 -27.31 -8.98 -1.72
N GLY A 18 -27.73 -10.04 -1.04
CA GLY A 18 -26.83 -10.99 -0.39
C GLY A 18 -25.99 -11.80 -1.39
N PRO A 19 -26.61 -12.56 -2.30
CA PRO A 19 -25.89 -13.34 -3.31
C PRO A 19 -25.07 -12.46 -4.27
N VAL A 20 -25.63 -11.33 -4.74
CA VAL A 20 -24.92 -10.38 -5.63
C VAL A 20 -23.75 -9.73 -4.90
N GLY A 21 -23.92 -9.33 -3.64
CA GLY A 21 -22.84 -8.79 -2.81
C GLY A 21 -21.73 -9.81 -2.57
N ALA A 22 -22.07 -11.05 -2.29
CA ALA A 22 -21.08 -12.12 -2.13
C ALA A 22 -20.30 -12.37 -3.43
N LEU A 23 -20.98 -12.45 -4.56
CA LEU A 23 -20.33 -12.60 -5.87
C LEU A 23 -19.41 -11.41 -6.20
N ALA A 24 -19.86 -10.20 -5.92
CA ALA A 24 -19.08 -8.98 -6.11
C ALA A 24 -17.80 -8.99 -5.24
N LEU A 25 -17.91 -9.38 -3.97
CA LEU A 25 -16.75 -9.51 -3.06
C LEU A 25 -15.77 -10.57 -3.55
N VAL A 26 -16.24 -11.74 -3.96
CA VAL A 26 -15.39 -12.81 -4.52
C VAL A 26 -14.67 -12.32 -5.78
N SER A 27 -15.39 -11.64 -6.69
CA SER A 27 -14.82 -11.10 -7.92
C SER A 27 -13.80 -10.00 -7.64
N LEU A 28 -14.07 -9.11 -6.68
CA LEU A 28 -13.16 -8.06 -6.25
C LEU A 28 -11.88 -8.67 -5.65
N LEU A 29 -12.03 -9.65 -4.75
CA LEU A 29 -10.89 -10.32 -4.12
C LEU A 29 -10.05 -11.07 -5.17
N TRP A 30 -10.69 -11.73 -6.12
CA TRP A 30 -10.02 -12.41 -7.23
C TRP A 30 -9.22 -11.44 -8.09
N SER A 31 -9.79 -10.30 -8.44
CA SER A 31 -9.12 -9.24 -9.22
C SER A 31 -7.97 -8.61 -8.43
N ALA A 32 -8.18 -8.32 -7.15
CA ALA A 32 -7.14 -7.81 -6.27
C ALA A 32 -5.96 -8.79 -6.15
N MET A 33 -6.23 -10.09 -5.94
CA MET A 33 -5.19 -11.12 -5.94
C MET A 33 -4.42 -11.17 -7.26
N GLY A 34 -5.07 -10.94 -8.40
CA GLY A 34 -4.43 -10.84 -9.71
C GLY A 34 -3.42 -9.69 -9.75
N ALA A 35 -3.84 -8.48 -9.41
CA ALA A 35 -3.00 -7.29 -9.39
C ALA A 35 -1.82 -7.43 -8.41
N PHE A 36 -2.06 -7.89 -7.18
CA PHE A 36 -1.00 -8.12 -6.20
C PHE A 36 -0.04 -9.24 -6.62
N SER A 37 -0.52 -10.29 -7.30
CA SER A 37 0.36 -11.34 -7.82
C SER A 37 1.35 -10.82 -8.86
N VAL A 38 0.93 -9.91 -9.74
CA VAL A 38 1.82 -9.25 -10.70
C VAL A 38 2.88 -8.42 -9.95
N LEU A 39 2.46 -7.65 -8.93
CA LEU A 39 3.37 -6.88 -8.11
C LEU A 39 4.41 -7.78 -7.41
N VAL A 40 3.96 -8.87 -6.77
CA VAL A 40 4.82 -9.87 -6.12
C VAL A 40 5.87 -10.43 -7.07
N VAL A 41 5.48 -10.78 -8.30
CA VAL A 41 6.41 -11.30 -9.31
C VAL A 41 7.47 -10.25 -9.66
N HIS A 42 7.07 -9.01 -9.90
CA HIS A 42 8.01 -7.95 -10.30
C HIS A 42 8.94 -7.53 -9.16
N VAL A 43 8.42 -7.43 -7.93
CA VAL A 43 9.23 -7.20 -6.74
C VAL A 43 10.25 -8.34 -6.55
N ASN A 44 9.83 -9.60 -6.69
CA ASN A 44 10.75 -10.74 -6.60
C ASN A 44 11.87 -10.69 -7.65
N ARG A 45 11.57 -10.23 -8.87
CA ARG A 45 12.56 -10.08 -9.96
C ARG A 45 13.64 -9.03 -9.71
N ALA A 46 13.42 -8.09 -8.76
CA ALA A 46 14.43 -7.10 -8.40
C ALA A 46 15.68 -7.75 -7.77
N TRP A 47 15.53 -8.95 -7.19
CA TRP A 47 16.65 -9.73 -6.62
C TRP A 47 17.18 -10.75 -7.65
N SER A 48 18.43 -10.60 -8.05
CA SER A 48 19.09 -11.42 -9.08
C SER A 48 19.12 -12.93 -8.77
N ASN A 49 19.08 -13.30 -7.50
CA ASN A 49 19.12 -14.70 -7.03
C ASN A 49 17.75 -15.21 -6.57
N ALA A 50 16.68 -14.52 -6.91
CA ALA A 50 15.32 -14.92 -6.54
C ALA A 50 14.87 -16.09 -7.43
N ALA A 51 14.57 -17.23 -6.81
CA ALA A 51 14.00 -18.37 -7.53
C ALA A 51 12.56 -18.03 -8.00
N PRO A 52 12.19 -18.46 -9.21
CA PRO A 52 10.80 -18.35 -9.65
C PRO A 52 9.91 -19.20 -8.73
N ARG A 53 8.81 -18.59 -8.29
CA ARG A 53 7.82 -19.27 -7.45
C ARG A 53 6.68 -19.80 -8.31
N SER A 54 6.02 -20.85 -7.82
CA SER A 54 4.81 -21.37 -8.46
C SER A 54 3.69 -20.35 -8.42
N PHE A 55 2.79 -20.41 -9.37
CA PHE A 55 1.63 -19.54 -9.49
C PHE A 55 0.79 -19.48 -8.19
N LEU A 56 0.56 -20.64 -7.58
CA LEU A 56 -0.21 -20.76 -6.34
C LEU A 56 0.49 -20.06 -5.16
N HIS A 57 1.81 -20.21 -5.05
CA HIS A 57 2.58 -19.57 -4.00
C HIS A 57 2.56 -18.04 -4.11
N ASN A 58 2.65 -17.48 -5.33
CA ASN A 58 2.51 -16.04 -5.55
C ASN A 58 1.13 -15.54 -5.16
N ARG A 59 0.07 -16.31 -5.42
CA ARG A 59 -1.29 -15.97 -4.98
C ARG A 59 -1.49 -16.00 -3.47
N LEU A 60 -0.87 -16.95 -2.78
CA LEU A 60 -0.91 -17.01 -1.32
C LEU A 60 -0.20 -15.80 -0.70
N ILE A 61 0.95 -15.39 -1.24
CA ILE A 61 1.63 -14.17 -0.80
C ILE A 61 0.75 -12.93 -1.07
N ALA A 62 0.15 -12.84 -2.25
CA ALA A 62 -0.76 -11.75 -2.60
C ALA A 62 -1.95 -11.69 -1.62
N LEU A 63 -2.55 -12.83 -1.30
CA LEU A 63 -3.63 -12.91 -0.31
C LEU A 63 -3.15 -12.47 1.08
N GLY A 64 -1.97 -12.89 1.51
CA GLY A 64 -1.35 -12.44 2.75
C GLY A 64 -1.13 -10.92 2.79
N MET A 65 -0.68 -10.33 1.69
CA MET A 65 -0.53 -8.87 1.56
C MET A 65 -1.88 -8.15 1.64
N ILE A 66 -2.91 -8.68 0.97
CA ILE A 66 -4.27 -8.12 1.04
C ILE A 66 -4.80 -8.21 2.48
N ALA A 67 -4.57 -9.32 3.17
CA ALA A 67 -4.97 -9.50 4.57
C ALA A 67 -4.26 -8.50 5.49
N VAL A 68 -2.96 -8.27 5.32
CA VAL A 68 -2.19 -7.27 6.08
C VAL A 68 -2.74 -5.85 5.81
N LEU A 69 -2.98 -5.50 4.54
CA LEU A 69 -3.57 -4.21 4.18
C LEU A 69 -4.97 -4.03 4.79
N GLY A 70 -5.81 -5.06 4.70
CA GLY A 70 -7.15 -5.06 5.31
C GLY A 70 -7.09 -4.90 6.83
N LEU A 71 -6.18 -5.61 7.50
CA LEU A 71 -5.97 -5.47 8.94
C LEU A 71 -5.53 -4.06 9.33
N LEU A 72 -4.56 -3.49 8.61
CA LEU A 72 -4.08 -2.13 8.85
C LEU A 72 -5.18 -1.09 8.61
N LEU A 73 -6.04 -1.31 7.61
CA LEU A 73 -7.19 -0.46 7.35
C LEU A 73 -8.21 -0.54 8.51
N VAL A 74 -8.54 -1.74 8.97
CA VAL A 74 -9.44 -1.93 10.12
C VAL A 74 -8.87 -1.29 11.37
N LEU A 75 -7.58 -1.49 11.66
CA LEU A 75 -6.91 -0.85 12.79
C LEU A 75 -6.94 0.67 12.70
N SER A 76 -6.70 1.24 11.51
CA SER A 76 -6.75 2.68 11.27
C SER A 76 -8.15 3.24 11.49
N LEU A 77 -9.19 2.57 10.97
CA LEU A 77 -10.59 2.97 11.18
C LEU A 77 -10.99 2.86 12.66
N THR A 78 -10.62 1.77 13.32
CA THR A 78 -10.89 1.56 14.76
C THR A 78 -10.23 2.66 15.59
N PHE A 79 -8.97 3.00 15.30
CA PHE A 79 -8.26 4.06 16.01
C PHE A 79 -8.94 5.42 15.80
N ALA A 80 -9.35 5.75 14.58
CA ALA A 80 -10.09 6.98 14.29
C ALA A 80 -11.44 7.03 15.05
N THR A 81 -12.19 5.91 15.08
CA THR A 81 -13.47 5.81 15.79
C THR A 81 -13.28 5.95 17.31
N VAL A 82 -12.24 5.34 17.88
CA VAL A 82 -11.91 5.47 19.31
C VAL A 82 -11.60 6.92 19.66
N LEU A 83 -10.81 7.62 18.85
CA LEU A 83 -10.54 9.05 19.07
C LEU A 83 -11.80 9.89 19.00
N GLU A 84 -12.68 9.64 18.03
CA GLU A 84 -13.97 10.32 17.94
C GLU A 84 -14.84 10.05 19.16
N LEU A 85 -14.88 8.81 19.66
CA LEU A 85 -15.64 8.46 20.85
C LEU A 85 -15.09 9.13 22.11
N LEU A 86 -13.75 9.18 22.23
CA LEU A 86 -13.09 9.89 23.34
C LEU A 86 -13.37 11.40 23.33
N SER A 87 -13.49 12.01 22.14
CA SER A 87 -13.83 13.42 22.01
C SER A 87 -15.27 13.77 22.45
N ARG A 88 -16.16 12.76 22.49
CA ARG A 88 -17.55 12.92 22.95
C ARG A 88 -17.71 12.75 24.47
N LEU A 89 -16.67 12.32 25.18
CA LEU A 89 -16.71 12.22 26.64
C LEU A 89 -16.47 13.63 27.22
N ASP A 90 -17.38 14.07 28.12
CA ASP A 90 -17.31 15.36 28.84
C ASP A 90 -16.15 15.39 29.85
N LEU A 91 -14.90 15.31 29.35
CA LEU A 91 -13.72 15.48 30.16
C LEU A 91 -13.39 16.98 30.28
N PRO A 92 -12.67 17.43 31.33
CA PRO A 92 -12.41 18.86 31.53
C PRO A 92 -11.78 19.53 30.32
N ALA A 93 -12.38 20.63 29.85
CA ALA A 93 -12.17 21.26 28.53
C ALA A 93 -10.72 21.57 28.15
N THR A 94 -9.83 21.75 29.11
CA THR A 94 -8.42 22.10 28.86
C THR A 94 -7.58 20.93 28.36
N SER A 95 -7.87 19.70 28.80
CA SER A 95 -7.14 18.49 28.35
C SER A 95 -7.68 17.94 27.04
N LEU A 96 -8.99 18.11 26.79
CA LEU A 96 -9.66 17.61 25.59
C LEU A 96 -9.31 18.40 24.33
N LEU A 97 -9.29 19.73 24.38
CA LEU A 97 -8.94 20.56 23.23
C LEU A 97 -7.53 20.28 22.72
N PHE A 98 -6.62 19.89 23.62
CA PHE A 98 -5.25 19.50 23.26
C PHE A 98 -5.22 18.10 22.65
N LEU A 99 -5.90 17.12 23.27
CA LEU A 99 -5.99 15.74 22.80
C LEU A 99 -6.76 15.63 21.47
N GLU A 100 -7.87 16.36 21.34
CA GLU A 100 -8.67 16.39 20.14
C GLU A 100 -7.89 16.99 18.96
N ARG A 101 -7.28 18.15 19.14
CA ARG A 101 -6.51 18.84 18.10
C ARG A 101 -5.25 18.07 17.70
N ILE A 102 -4.53 17.47 18.64
CA ILE A 102 -3.36 16.64 18.37
C ILE A 102 -3.77 15.29 17.82
N GLY A 103 -4.77 14.64 18.41
CA GLY A 103 -5.26 13.35 17.97
C GLY A 103 -5.72 13.37 16.51
N TRP A 104 -6.54 14.34 16.12
CA TRP A 104 -6.97 14.51 14.72
C TRP A 104 -5.82 14.83 13.77
N ARG A 105 -4.84 15.64 14.18
CA ARG A 105 -3.62 15.86 13.38
C ARG A 105 -2.80 14.59 13.22
N LEU A 106 -2.61 13.83 14.30
CA LEU A 106 -1.88 12.56 14.25
C LEU A 106 -2.56 11.55 13.32
N VAL A 107 -3.88 11.40 13.41
CA VAL A 107 -4.62 10.48 12.54
C VAL A 107 -4.58 10.92 11.08
N ARG A 108 -4.82 12.19 10.83
CA ARG A 108 -4.95 12.72 9.47
C ARG A 108 -3.61 12.89 8.77
N ASP A 109 -2.62 13.46 9.47
CA ASP A 109 -1.40 13.94 8.84
C ASP A 109 -0.20 13.00 9.08
N VAL A 110 -0.19 12.27 10.21
CA VAL A 110 0.95 11.43 10.60
C VAL A 110 0.67 9.94 10.36
N LEU A 111 -0.48 9.42 10.75
CA LEU A 111 -0.78 7.99 10.72
C LEU A 111 -0.69 7.33 9.32
N PRO A 112 -1.04 7.97 8.21
CA PRO A 112 -0.91 7.39 6.89
C PRO A 112 0.53 7.01 6.53
N TRP A 113 1.52 7.78 6.96
CA TRP A 113 2.92 7.60 6.56
C TRP A 113 3.57 6.36 7.18
N PRO A 114 3.49 6.12 8.50
CA PRO A 114 3.94 4.87 9.10
C PRO A 114 3.22 3.65 8.52
N THR A 115 1.94 3.78 8.15
CA THR A 115 1.17 2.69 7.55
C THR A 115 1.73 2.33 6.18
N VAL A 116 1.92 3.31 5.29
CA VAL A 116 2.53 3.09 3.96
C VAL A 116 3.95 2.54 4.12
N PHE A 117 4.75 3.12 5.02
CA PHE A 117 6.10 2.65 5.31
C PHE A 117 6.11 1.18 5.76
N LEU A 118 5.24 0.81 6.69
CA LEU A 118 5.15 -0.54 7.23
C LEU A 118 4.74 -1.55 6.14
N VAL A 119 3.76 -1.19 5.31
CA VAL A 119 3.33 -2.02 4.17
C VAL A 119 4.49 -2.26 3.22
N LEU A 120 5.23 -1.21 2.83
CA LEU A 120 6.37 -1.33 1.93
C LEU A 120 7.53 -2.10 2.56
N LEU A 121 7.77 -1.90 3.87
CA LEU A 121 8.77 -2.64 4.62
C LEU A 121 8.47 -4.14 4.64
N LEU A 122 7.23 -4.53 4.94
CA LEU A 122 6.79 -5.91 4.93
C LEU A 122 6.84 -6.50 3.51
N LEU A 123 6.44 -5.73 2.52
CA LEU A 123 6.51 -6.12 1.11
C LEU A 123 7.95 -6.44 0.70
N TYR A 124 8.91 -5.56 0.98
CA TYR A 124 10.31 -5.78 0.60
C TYR A 124 11.01 -6.84 1.45
N ARG A 125 10.50 -7.13 2.65
CA ARG A 125 11.06 -8.15 3.54
C ARG A 125 10.52 -9.55 3.26
N TRP A 126 9.22 -9.69 2.93
CA TRP A 126 8.55 -10.99 2.85
C TRP A 126 8.30 -11.47 1.42
N VAL A 127 8.13 -10.55 0.48
CA VAL A 127 7.84 -10.92 -0.92
C VAL A 127 9.03 -11.57 -1.61
N PRO A 128 10.28 -11.12 -1.46
CA PRO A 128 11.41 -11.76 -2.14
C PRO A 128 11.60 -13.21 -1.70
N SER A 129 11.94 -14.09 -2.65
CA SER A 129 12.25 -15.50 -2.38
C SER A 129 13.65 -15.71 -1.78
N THR A 130 14.38 -14.64 -1.56
CA THR A 130 15.72 -14.64 -0.96
C THR A 130 15.69 -14.07 0.46
N LYS A 131 16.70 -14.42 1.28
CA LYS A 131 16.85 -13.82 2.61
C LYS A 131 17.24 -12.37 2.50
N VAL A 132 16.30 -11.45 2.72
CA VAL A 132 16.52 -10.01 2.76
C VAL A 132 16.77 -9.59 4.21
N ARG A 133 17.79 -8.78 4.48
CA ARG A 133 18.06 -8.22 5.82
C ARG A 133 17.12 -7.04 6.08
N TRP A 134 16.79 -6.80 7.35
CA TRP A 134 15.92 -5.68 7.73
C TRP A 134 16.45 -4.32 7.24
N VAL A 135 17.77 -4.12 7.31
CA VAL A 135 18.42 -2.88 6.85
C VAL A 135 18.22 -2.65 5.34
N GLU A 136 18.28 -3.73 4.54
CA GLU A 136 18.08 -3.67 3.09
C GLU A 136 16.63 -3.28 2.75
N ALA A 137 15.66 -3.87 3.46
CA ALA A 137 14.24 -3.54 3.31
C ALA A 137 13.93 -2.11 3.80
N LEU A 138 14.57 -1.67 4.90
CA LEU A 138 14.40 -0.31 5.45
C LEU A 138 14.77 0.78 4.43
N TRP A 139 15.92 0.69 3.79
CA TRP A 139 16.33 1.68 2.80
C TRP A 139 15.35 1.79 1.62
N GLY A 140 14.91 0.64 1.11
CA GLY A 140 13.91 0.61 0.04
C GLY A 140 12.58 1.24 0.49
N SER A 141 12.10 0.91 1.70
CA SER A 141 10.81 1.41 2.20
C SER A 141 10.85 2.90 2.55
N VAL A 142 11.94 3.41 3.13
CA VAL A 142 12.11 4.86 3.41
C VAL A 142 12.04 5.67 2.12
N VAL A 143 12.80 5.27 1.10
CA VAL A 143 12.84 6.01 -0.17
C VAL A 143 11.51 5.89 -0.92
N ALA A 144 10.90 4.71 -0.95
CA ALA A 144 9.60 4.53 -1.60
C ALA A 144 8.47 5.30 -0.88
N THR A 145 8.48 5.35 0.45
CA THR A 145 7.51 6.14 1.23
C THR A 145 7.72 7.64 1.02
N GLY A 146 8.96 8.10 1.00
CA GLY A 146 9.28 9.49 0.69
C GLY A 146 8.84 9.89 -0.72
N GLY A 147 9.11 9.03 -1.70
CA GLY A 147 8.63 9.20 -3.07
C GLY A 147 7.11 9.20 -3.17
N TRP A 148 6.44 8.32 -2.41
CA TRP A 148 4.98 8.28 -2.32
C TRP A 148 4.40 9.60 -1.82
N LYS A 149 5.02 10.17 -0.76
CA LYS A 149 4.62 11.48 -0.27
C LYS A 149 4.76 12.56 -1.35
N ILE A 150 5.91 12.62 -2.01
CA ILE A 150 6.16 13.60 -3.08
C ILE A 150 5.12 13.49 -4.20
N VAL A 151 4.82 12.26 -4.63
CA VAL A 151 3.81 12.01 -5.68
C VAL A 151 2.42 12.41 -5.20
N THR A 152 2.05 12.08 -3.96
CA THR A 152 0.75 12.44 -3.39
C THR A 152 0.57 13.95 -3.31
N ASP A 153 1.55 14.64 -2.72
CA ASP A 153 1.52 16.10 -2.57
C ASP A 153 1.57 16.80 -3.94
N GLY A 154 2.43 16.30 -4.84
CA GLY A 154 2.57 16.81 -6.20
C GLY A 154 1.31 16.65 -7.04
N LEU A 155 0.67 15.49 -6.98
CA LEU A 155 -0.58 15.24 -7.71
C LEU A 155 -1.74 16.05 -7.12
N THR A 156 -1.81 16.20 -5.81
CA THR A 156 -2.81 17.02 -5.13
C THR A 156 -2.64 18.51 -5.51
N TRP A 157 -1.40 18.99 -5.51
CA TRP A 157 -1.08 20.34 -5.96
C TRP A 157 -1.45 20.54 -7.44
N PHE A 158 -1.06 19.60 -8.29
CA PHE A 158 -1.34 19.65 -9.72
C PHE A 158 -2.83 19.69 -10.05
N ILE A 159 -3.64 18.87 -9.38
CA ILE A 159 -5.09 18.88 -9.52
C ILE A 159 -5.67 20.20 -8.97
N GLY A 160 -5.15 20.69 -7.83
CA GLY A 160 -5.63 21.91 -7.15
C GLY A 160 -5.32 23.20 -7.90
N THR A 161 -4.28 23.23 -8.72
CA THR A 161 -3.94 24.46 -9.53
C THR A 161 -4.90 24.72 -10.67
N GLY A 162 -5.80 23.78 -11.00
CA GLY A 162 -6.75 23.95 -12.12
C GLY A 162 -6.08 24.10 -13.49
N VAL A 163 -4.75 23.88 -13.58
CA VAL A 163 -3.97 23.94 -14.83
C VAL A 163 -4.58 23.04 -15.89
N LEU A 164 -5.18 21.96 -15.44
CA LEU A 164 -5.88 21.02 -16.29
C LEU A 164 -7.38 21.18 -16.05
N ARG A 165 -8.03 21.99 -16.86
CA ARG A 165 -9.51 21.96 -17.01
C ARG A 165 -9.92 20.66 -17.70
N TYR A 166 -9.41 19.50 -17.22
CA TYR A 166 -9.74 18.19 -17.77
C TYR A 166 -11.23 17.92 -17.76
N GLU A 167 -11.94 18.45 -16.76
CA GLU A 167 -13.40 18.32 -16.66
C GLU A 167 -14.12 18.93 -17.88
N LEU A 168 -13.57 20.00 -18.46
CA LEU A 168 -14.17 20.67 -19.63
C LEU A 168 -13.89 19.91 -20.94
N VAL A 169 -12.78 19.18 -21.03
CA VAL A 169 -12.37 18.48 -22.26
C VAL A 169 -12.75 17.01 -22.23
N TYR A 170 -12.57 16.34 -21.09
CA TYR A 170 -12.73 14.88 -20.97
C TYR A 170 -13.92 14.47 -20.09
N GLY A 171 -14.61 15.38 -19.39
CA GLY A 171 -15.75 15.05 -18.54
C GLY A 171 -15.44 13.93 -17.54
N SER A 172 -16.27 12.88 -17.51
CA SER A 172 -16.10 11.70 -16.63
C SER A 172 -14.83 10.88 -16.90
N LEU A 173 -14.23 10.99 -18.10
CA LEU A 173 -12.98 10.32 -18.45
C LEU A 173 -11.77 10.87 -17.66
N SER A 174 -11.83 12.12 -17.17
CA SER A 174 -10.75 12.70 -16.37
C SER A 174 -10.43 11.90 -15.12
N ALA A 175 -11.45 11.39 -14.44
CA ALA A 175 -11.28 10.55 -13.25
C ALA A 175 -10.52 9.25 -13.56
N ILE A 176 -10.78 8.64 -14.72
CA ILE A 176 -10.09 7.42 -15.16
C ILE A 176 -8.62 7.71 -15.44
N VAL A 177 -8.31 8.82 -16.10
CA VAL A 177 -6.91 9.23 -16.40
C VAL A 177 -6.13 9.48 -15.10
N VAL A 178 -6.72 10.20 -14.15
CA VAL A 178 -6.11 10.45 -12.83
C VAL A 178 -5.87 9.14 -12.09
N LEU A 179 -6.85 8.24 -12.08
CA LEU A 179 -6.73 6.93 -11.44
C LEU A 179 -5.61 6.08 -12.06
N LEU A 180 -5.55 6.01 -13.39
CA LEU A 180 -4.50 5.27 -14.08
C LEU A 180 -3.12 5.85 -13.83
N THR A 181 -3.00 7.18 -13.83
CA THR A 181 -1.76 7.88 -13.48
C THR A 181 -1.32 7.56 -12.05
N TRP A 182 -2.27 7.58 -11.10
CA TRP A 182 -2.02 7.21 -9.71
C TRP A 182 -1.50 5.78 -9.57
N ILE A 183 -2.17 4.81 -10.22
CA ILE A 183 -1.76 3.40 -10.22
C ILE A 183 -0.37 3.22 -10.85
N TYR A 184 -0.10 3.91 -11.96
CA TYR A 184 1.19 3.85 -12.64
C TYR A 184 2.33 4.41 -11.76
N LEU A 185 2.15 5.59 -11.19
CA LEU A 185 3.15 6.21 -10.31
C LEU A 185 3.38 5.38 -9.05
N GLY A 186 2.30 4.88 -8.44
CA GLY A 186 2.38 4.00 -7.29
C GLY A 186 3.15 2.70 -7.57
N GLY A 187 2.83 2.03 -8.67
CA GLY A 187 3.54 0.84 -9.12
C GLY A 187 5.02 1.10 -9.39
N THR A 188 5.34 2.21 -10.06
CA THR A 188 6.72 2.64 -10.34
C THR A 188 7.51 2.86 -9.06
N LEU A 189 6.94 3.55 -8.08
CA LEU A 189 7.58 3.80 -6.78
C LEU A 189 7.85 2.52 -6.00
N VAL A 190 6.87 1.62 -5.97
CA VAL A 190 7.03 0.32 -5.29
C VAL A 190 8.15 -0.49 -5.95
N LEU A 191 8.20 -0.55 -7.27
CA LEU A 191 9.27 -1.26 -7.98
C LEU A 191 10.64 -0.58 -7.80
N PHE A 192 10.68 0.74 -7.82
CA PHE A 192 11.92 1.50 -7.57
C PHE A 192 12.49 1.19 -6.18
N GLY A 193 11.65 1.22 -5.13
CA GLY A 193 12.04 0.84 -3.78
C GLY A 193 12.53 -0.60 -3.67
N ALA A 194 11.91 -1.54 -4.39
CA ALA A 194 12.35 -2.93 -4.46
C ALA A 194 13.76 -3.06 -5.09
N HIS A 195 13.98 -2.37 -6.21
CA HIS A 195 15.30 -2.36 -6.88
C HIS A 195 16.38 -1.70 -6.01
N LEU A 196 16.04 -0.63 -5.30
CA LEU A 196 16.96 0.02 -4.36
C LEU A 196 17.33 -0.91 -3.19
N SER A 197 16.33 -1.56 -2.57
CA SER A 197 16.55 -2.55 -1.52
C SER A 197 17.48 -3.67 -2.00
N ALA A 198 17.26 -4.19 -3.21
CA ALA A 198 18.10 -5.21 -3.82
C ALA A 198 19.51 -4.70 -4.17
N ALA A 199 19.68 -3.42 -4.54
CA ALA A 199 20.98 -2.81 -4.80
C ALA A 199 21.82 -2.70 -3.51
N VAL A 200 21.21 -2.25 -2.42
CA VAL A 200 21.84 -2.18 -1.08
C VAL A 200 22.29 -3.59 -0.64
N ALA A 201 21.44 -4.59 -0.85
CA ALA A 201 21.78 -5.99 -0.54
C ALA A 201 22.98 -6.50 -1.33
N ARG A 202 23.09 -6.14 -2.62
CA ARG A 202 24.24 -6.52 -3.46
C ARG A 202 25.54 -5.85 -3.01
N GLN A 203 25.47 -4.57 -2.67
CA GLN A 203 26.63 -3.83 -2.22
C GLN A 203 27.17 -4.37 -0.89
N GLY A 204 26.30 -4.66 0.09
CA GLY A 204 26.69 -5.25 1.36
C GLY A 204 27.38 -6.60 1.21
N ARG A 205 26.89 -7.45 0.29
CA ARG A 205 27.52 -8.75 0.00
C ARG A 205 28.90 -8.61 -0.67
N ARG A 206 29.09 -7.63 -1.56
CA ARG A 206 30.39 -7.37 -2.20
C ARG A 206 31.43 -6.92 -1.17
N MET A 207 31.08 -5.99 -0.28
CA MET A 207 31.99 -5.51 0.77
C MET A 207 32.42 -6.65 1.71
N ALA A 208 31.48 -7.53 2.10
CA ALA A 208 31.79 -8.68 2.92
C ALA A 208 32.77 -9.65 2.22
N ALA A 209 32.59 -9.92 0.94
CA ALA A 209 33.48 -10.79 0.16
C ALA A 209 34.90 -10.20 0.02
N THR A 210 35.03 -8.89 -0.20
CA THR A 210 36.31 -8.20 -0.29
C THR A 210 37.03 -8.18 1.05
N GLY A 211 36.30 -7.97 2.17
CA GLY A 211 36.90 -8.01 3.52
C GLY A 211 37.46 -9.38 3.89
N THR A 212 36.79 -10.45 3.46
CA THR A 212 37.24 -11.84 3.72
C THR A 212 38.50 -12.19 2.88
N ALA A 213 38.60 -11.66 1.66
CA ALA A 213 39.78 -11.87 0.81
C ALA A 213 41.05 -11.19 1.40
N LEU A 214 40.90 -10.01 1.97
CA LEU A 214 42.03 -9.27 2.57
C LEU A 214 42.52 -9.85 3.90
N THR A 215 41.65 -10.58 4.63
CA THR A 215 42.06 -11.27 5.88
C THR A 215 42.58 -12.68 5.65
N GLY A 216 42.31 -13.30 4.52
CA GLY A 216 42.79 -14.65 4.17
C GLY A 216 44.24 -14.72 3.71
N ASP A 217 44.79 -13.67 3.12
CA ASP A 217 46.17 -13.63 2.61
C ASP A 217 47.25 -13.27 3.69
N GLY A 218 46.84 -13.05 4.96
CA GLY A 218 47.75 -12.64 6.03
C GLY A 218 48.33 -13.77 6.91
N PHE A 219 47.96 -15.05 6.68
CA PHE A 219 48.44 -16.16 7.53
C PHE A 219 49.09 -17.31 6.73
N GLY A 220 49.83 -16.96 5.68
CA GLY A 220 50.56 -17.92 4.85
C GLY A 220 52.04 -17.56 4.71
N GLU A 221 52.78 -17.33 5.82
CA GLU A 221 54.23 -17.40 5.88
C GLU A 221 54.69 -18.12 7.14
#